data_34e1caaee354d29d9de24a8e4353a9b7
#
_entry.id   34e1caaee354d29d9de24a8e4353a9b7
#
_cell.length_a   1.000
_cell.length_b   1.000
_cell.length_c   1.000
_cell.angle_alpha   90.00
_cell.angle_beta   90.00
_cell.angle_gamma   90.00
#
_symmetry.space_group_name_H-M   'P 1'
#
loop_
_entity.id
_entity.type
_entity.pdbx_description
1 polymer ?
#
loop_
_entity_poly.entity_id
_entity_poly.type
_entity_poly.pdbx_seq_one_letter_code
_entity_poly.pdbx_strand_id
1 'polypeptide(L)'
;MSSQNLSITQSGAVARITLTQPEIRNAFSDEVIAEITAAFIDVGGRADVRAVVLAAEGPAFCAGANLNWMRRMADYTQGENIADAGKLAEMLRVIYECPKPTIARVQGDVYAGGMGLVAACDMAVAVDTAGFCLSEVKLGLIPATISPYVIRAMGARAAHRYFLTAERFGAAEALRIGFVHEVVAADQLDAKVDELLKALTSASPNAVRVCKKLVMDVAEREINGGLIAATVQGIADIRASDEGKEGVQSFLNKRKPNWLG
;
A
#
# COMPACT_ATOMS: atom_id res chain seq x y z
N MET A 1 -19.88 -9.95 -2.87
CA MET A 1 -20.68 -8.72 -3.04
C MET A 1 -20.17 -8.02 -4.30
N SER A 2 -21.03 -7.71 -5.28
CA SER A 2 -20.60 -6.90 -6.43
C SER A 2 -20.49 -5.45 -5.94
N SER A 3 -19.28 -4.96 -5.72
CA SER A 3 -19.03 -3.54 -5.51
C SER A 3 -19.20 -2.82 -6.85
N GLN A 4 -19.79 -1.63 -6.82
CA GLN A 4 -19.90 -0.79 -8.04
C GLN A 4 -18.60 0.00 -8.28
N ASN A 5 -17.76 0.15 -7.26
CA ASN A 5 -16.58 1.04 -7.28
C ASN A 5 -15.25 0.29 -7.33
N LEU A 6 -15.27 -1.01 -7.02
CA LEU A 6 -14.10 -1.87 -6.99
C LEU A 6 -14.36 -3.19 -7.73
N SER A 7 -13.34 -3.70 -8.38
CA SER A 7 -13.25 -5.08 -8.86
C SER A 7 -12.23 -5.85 -8.02
N ILE A 8 -12.61 -7.02 -7.51
CA ILE A 8 -11.71 -7.92 -6.80
C ILE A 8 -11.57 -9.19 -7.63
N THR A 9 -10.37 -9.46 -8.10
CA THR A 9 -10.05 -10.66 -8.87
C THR A 9 -8.94 -11.44 -8.17
N GLN A 10 -8.85 -12.74 -8.45
CA GLN A 10 -7.76 -13.57 -7.96
C GLN A 10 -7.19 -14.42 -9.09
N SER A 11 -5.88 -14.45 -9.17
CA SER A 11 -5.13 -15.34 -10.05
C SER A 11 -4.11 -16.12 -9.22
N GLY A 12 -4.31 -17.42 -9.09
CA GLY A 12 -3.51 -18.24 -8.18
C GLY A 12 -3.53 -17.68 -6.75
N ALA A 13 -2.38 -17.39 -6.20
CA ALA A 13 -2.21 -16.87 -4.84
C ALA A 13 -2.19 -15.33 -4.75
N VAL A 14 -2.52 -14.61 -5.83
CA VAL A 14 -2.52 -13.14 -5.88
C VAL A 14 -3.94 -12.63 -5.98
N ALA A 15 -4.35 -11.77 -5.02
CA ALA A 15 -5.57 -10.97 -5.12
C ALA A 15 -5.25 -9.60 -5.71
N ARG A 16 -6.11 -9.11 -6.60
CA ARG A 16 -6.04 -7.76 -7.18
C ARG A 16 -7.30 -7.00 -6.82
N ILE A 17 -7.15 -5.88 -6.14
CA ILE A 17 -8.21 -4.90 -5.85
C ILE A 17 -8.02 -3.75 -6.82
N THR A 18 -9.01 -3.49 -7.66
CA THR A 18 -8.93 -2.48 -8.73
C THR A 18 -10.00 -1.42 -8.54
N LEU A 19 -9.62 -0.15 -8.50
CA LEU A 19 -10.55 0.98 -8.56
C LEU A 19 -11.14 1.07 -9.97
N THR A 20 -12.47 1.12 -10.10
CA THR A 20 -13.18 0.97 -11.39
C THR A 20 -14.05 2.17 -11.75
N GLN A 21 -13.66 3.37 -11.33
CA GLN A 21 -14.34 4.62 -11.66
C GLN A 21 -13.46 5.57 -12.48
N PRO A 22 -12.99 5.17 -13.68
CA PRO A 22 -12.07 5.97 -14.49
C PRO A 22 -12.66 7.32 -14.94
N GLU A 23 -13.98 7.42 -15.09
CA GLU A 23 -14.72 8.63 -15.50
C GLU A 23 -14.58 9.77 -14.49
N ILE A 24 -14.42 9.46 -13.21
CA ILE A 24 -14.10 10.42 -12.13
C ILE A 24 -12.65 10.31 -11.67
N ARG A 25 -11.79 9.67 -12.49
CA ARG A 25 -10.36 9.46 -12.18
C ARG A 25 -10.14 8.74 -10.84
N ASN A 26 -11.01 7.80 -10.52
CA ASN A 26 -10.97 7.02 -9.28
C ASN A 26 -10.93 7.89 -8.01
N ALA A 27 -11.58 9.07 -8.04
CA ALA A 27 -11.74 9.90 -6.86
C ALA A 27 -12.66 9.19 -5.86
N PHE A 28 -12.20 8.99 -4.64
CA PHE A 28 -12.94 8.21 -3.66
C PHE A 28 -13.86 9.04 -2.78
N SER A 29 -14.99 8.44 -2.40
CA SER A 29 -15.97 8.92 -1.42
C SER A 29 -15.89 8.07 -0.15
N ASP A 30 -16.71 8.42 0.84
CA ASP A 30 -16.93 7.61 2.05
C ASP A 30 -17.36 6.17 1.74
N GLU A 31 -18.13 5.96 0.67
CA GLU A 31 -18.55 4.62 0.20
C GLU A 31 -17.35 3.82 -0.33
N VAL A 32 -16.55 4.44 -1.20
CA VAL A 32 -15.33 3.80 -1.75
C VAL A 32 -14.32 3.49 -0.64
N ILE A 33 -14.17 4.39 0.35
CA ILE A 33 -13.33 4.16 1.54
C ILE A 33 -13.78 2.90 2.29
N ALA A 34 -15.09 2.76 2.52
CA ALA A 34 -15.65 1.58 3.19
C ALA A 34 -15.43 0.30 2.38
N GLU A 35 -15.62 0.35 1.04
CA GLU A 35 -15.40 -0.79 0.16
C GLU A 35 -13.93 -1.22 0.09
N ILE A 36 -12.98 -0.27 -0.01
CA ILE A 36 -11.53 -0.59 0.04
C ILE A 36 -11.18 -1.23 1.37
N THR A 37 -11.68 -0.68 2.49
CA THR A 37 -11.46 -1.22 3.83
C THR A 37 -11.92 -2.67 3.92
N ALA A 38 -13.17 -2.94 3.50
CA ALA A 38 -13.74 -4.28 3.51
C ALA A 38 -12.97 -5.25 2.59
N ALA A 39 -12.56 -4.79 1.41
CA ALA A 39 -11.79 -5.59 0.45
C ALA A 39 -10.44 -6.03 1.03
N PHE A 40 -9.68 -5.11 1.66
CA PHE A 40 -8.40 -5.45 2.27
C PHE A 40 -8.53 -6.35 3.50
N ILE A 41 -9.59 -6.19 4.31
CA ILE A 41 -9.89 -7.11 5.42
C ILE A 41 -10.18 -8.51 4.87
N ASP A 42 -11.05 -8.63 3.87
CA ASP A 42 -11.38 -9.91 3.25
C ASP A 42 -10.15 -10.62 2.68
N VAL A 43 -9.46 -9.99 1.73
CA VAL A 43 -8.32 -10.62 1.06
C VAL A 43 -7.14 -10.86 2.01
N GLY A 44 -6.96 -9.99 3.00
CA GLY A 44 -5.93 -10.14 4.04
C GLY A 44 -6.16 -11.37 4.93
N GLY A 45 -7.43 -11.71 5.21
CA GLY A 45 -7.82 -12.88 6.00
C GLY A 45 -7.78 -14.21 5.25
N ARG A 46 -7.68 -14.22 3.92
CA ARG A 46 -7.77 -15.43 3.10
C ARG A 46 -6.47 -16.23 3.13
N ALA A 47 -6.56 -17.52 3.42
CA ALA A 47 -5.40 -18.42 3.48
C ALA A 47 -4.78 -18.69 2.10
N ASP A 48 -5.59 -18.67 1.05
CA ASP A 48 -5.20 -18.90 -0.34
C ASP A 48 -4.56 -17.67 -1.02
N VAL A 49 -4.60 -16.48 -0.38
CA VAL A 49 -3.95 -15.26 -0.86
C VAL A 49 -2.57 -15.11 -0.22
N ARG A 50 -1.55 -14.82 -1.03
CA ARG A 50 -0.16 -14.61 -0.61
C ARG A 50 0.37 -13.20 -0.87
N ALA A 51 -0.24 -12.47 -1.81
CA ALA A 51 0.08 -11.08 -2.12
C ALA A 51 -1.17 -10.35 -2.62
N VAL A 52 -1.21 -9.04 -2.42
CA VAL A 52 -2.31 -8.16 -2.86
C VAL A 52 -1.77 -7.07 -3.75
N VAL A 53 -2.42 -6.84 -4.89
CA VAL A 53 -2.15 -5.70 -5.78
C VAL A 53 -3.30 -4.71 -5.66
N LEU A 54 -2.99 -3.46 -5.34
CA LEU A 54 -3.90 -2.33 -5.47
C LEU A 54 -3.66 -1.67 -6.82
N ALA A 55 -4.67 -1.66 -7.66
CA ALA A 55 -4.64 -1.14 -9.03
C ALA A 55 -5.80 -0.18 -9.29
N ALA A 56 -5.79 0.47 -10.45
CA ALA A 56 -6.88 1.32 -10.88
C ALA A 56 -7.03 1.25 -12.41
N GLU A 57 -8.25 1.47 -12.88
CA GLU A 57 -8.57 1.59 -14.31
C GLU A 57 -8.41 3.03 -14.80
N GLY A 58 -8.24 3.19 -16.11
CA GLY A 58 -8.21 4.48 -16.78
C GLY A 58 -6.90 5.27 -16.61
N PRO A 59 -6.93 6.58 -16.94
CA PRO A 59 -5.71 7.39 -17.10
C PRO A 59 -5.10 7.88 -15.78
N ALA A 60 -5.81 7.79 -14.66
CA ALA A 60 -5.32 8.19 -13.34
C ALA A 60 -5.46 7.05 -12.35
N PHE A 61 -4.49 6.92 -11.45
CA PHE A 61 -4.59 5.98 -10.34
C PHE A 61 -5.67 6.43 -9.36
N CYS A 62 -5.57 7.67 -8.86
CA CYS A 62 -6.57 8.26 -7.97
C CYS A 62 -6.41 9.79 -7.92
N ALA A 63 -7.49 10.53 -8.18
CA ALA A 63 -7.51 11.98 -8.14
C ALA A 63 -7.79 12.56 -6.73
N GLY A 64 -7.82 11.72 -5.69
CA GLY A 64 -8.12 12.14 -4.32
C GLY A 64 -9.60 12.11 -4.00
N ALA A 65 -10.10 13.09 -3.26
CA ALA A 65 -11.49 13.14 -2.78
C ALA A 65 -12.49 13.46 -3.89
N ASN A 66 -13.62 12.75 -3.89
CA ASN A 66 -14.75 13.01 -4.78
C ASN A 66 -15.37 14.38 -4.48
N LEU A 67 -15.70 15.16 -5.53
CA LEU A 67 -16.24 16.51 -5.38
C LEU A 67 -17.59 16.55 -4.64
N ASN A 68 -18.45 15.56 -4.80
CA ASN A 68 -19.73 15.50 -4.08
C ASN A 68 -19.51 15.21 -2.59
N TRP A 69 -18.55 14.34 -2.26
CA TRP A 69 -18.14 14.11 -0.88
C TRP A 69 -17.56 15.39 -0.27
N MET A 70 -16.67 16.10 -0.99
CA MET A 70 -16.11 17.37 -0.54
C MET A 70 -17.21 18.44 -0.27
N ARG A 71 -18.26 18.51 -1.10
CA ARG A 71 -19.39 19.42 -0.86
C ARG A 71 -20.12 19.08 0.45
N ARG A 72 -20.34 17.79 0.73
CA ARG A 72 -20.95 17.37 2.02
C ARG A 72 -20.05 17.73 3.22
N MET A 73 -18.75 17.47 3.11
CA MET A 73 -17.79 17.79 4.19
C MET A 73 -17.74 19.27 4.54
N ALA A 74 -18.00 20.17 3.58
CA ALA A 74 -17.98 21.60 3.83
C ALA A 74 -19.03 22.06 4.88
N ASP A 75 -20.10 21.28 5.04
CA ASP A 75 -21.18 21.56 5.98
C ASP A 75 -21.10 20.71 7.27
N TYR A 76 -20.06 19.85 7.41
CA TYR A 76 -19.91 18.99 8.58
C TYR A 76 -19.54 19.77 9.83
N THR A 77 -20.14 19.38 10.94
CA THR A 77 -19.67 19.76 12.28
C THR A 77 -18.27 19.18 12.55
N GLN A 78 -17.61 19.68 13.57
CA GLN A 78 -16.32 19.13 14.00
C GLN A 78 -16.40 17.62 14.31
N GLY A 79 -17.47 17.18 14.99
CA GLY A 79 -17.67 15.76 15.32
C GLY A 79 -17.83 14.88 14.07
N GLU A 80 -18.60 15.34 13.09
CA GLU A 80 -18.77 14.65 11.80
C GLU A 80 -17.46 14.59 11.02
N ASN A 81 -16.69 15.69 10.99
CA ASN A 81 -15.36 15.70 10.37
C ASN A 81 -14.40 14.71 11.02
N ILE A 82 -14.39 14.57 12.36
CA ILE A 82 -13.58 13.58 13.07
C ILE A 82 -14.01 12.16 12.69
N ALA A 83 -15.31 11.89 12.69
CA ALA A 83 -15.84 10.57 12.35
C ALA A 83 -15.54 10.19 10.89
N ASP A 84 -15.65 11.12 9.96
CA ASP A 84 -15.39 10.94 8.54
C ASP A 84 -13.90 10.72 8.27
N ALA A 85 -13.02 11.59 8.79
CA ALA A 85 -11.57 11.42 8.71
C ALA A 85 -11.09 10.12 9.37
N GLY A 86 -11.76 9.67 10.44
CA GLY A 86 -11.50 8.40 11.10
C GLY A 86 -11.67 7.20 10.18
N LYS A 87 -12.66 7.21 9.28
CA LYS A 87 -12.86 6.14 8.29
C LYS A 87 -11.71 6.09 7.27
N LEU A 88 -11.25 7.25 6.81
CA LEU A 88 -10.08 7.33 5.92
C LEU A 88 -8.82 6.83 6.63
N ALA A 89 -8.60 7.23 7.87
CA ALA A 89 -7.47 6.77 8.67
C ALA A 89 -7.49 5.25 8.88
N GLU A 90 -8.68 4.68 9.16
CA GLU A 90 -8.86 3.24 9.31
C GLU A 90 -8.59 2.47 8.01
N MET A 91 -9.06 2.96 6.86
CA MET A 91 -8.75 2.37 5.57
C MET A 91 -7.23 2.28 5.33
N LEU A 92 -6.51 3.39 5.57
CA LEU A 92 -5.06 3.42 5.40
C LEU A 92 -4.35 2.47 6.37
N ARG A 93 -4.82 2.40 7.63
CA ARG A 93 -4.30 1.47 8.62
C ARG A 93 -4.48 0.02 8.16
N VAL A 94 -5.66 -0.34 7.66
CA VAL A 94 -5.98 -1.70 7.18
C VAL A 94 -5.11 -2.08 5.98
N ILE A 95 -4.83 -1.16 5.05
CA ILE A 95 -3.90 -1.40 3.94
C ILE A 95 -2.48 -1.62 4.47
N TYR A 96 -1.99 -0.73 5.33
CA TYR A 96 -0.64 -0.75 5.86
C TYR A 96 -0.36 -1.99 6.71
N GLU A 97 -1.31 -2.35 7.60
CA GLU A 97 -1.22 -3.52 8.47
C GLU A 97 -1.68 -4.83 7.81
N CYS A 98 -2.07 -4.81 6.52
CA CYS A 98 -2.49 -6.01 5.82
C CYS A 98 -1.46 -7.14 6.03
N PRO A 99 -1.86 -8.33 6.49
CA PRO A 99 -0.92 -9.41 6.78
C PRO A 99 -0.26 -10.02 5.54
N LYS A 100 -0.72 -9.62 4.35
CA LYS A 100 -0.12 -9.97 3.07
C LYS A 100 0.71 -8.81 2.54
N PRO A 101 1.82 -9.06 1.83
CA PRO A 101 2.52 -7.99 1.12
C PRO A 101 1.61 -7.35 0.08
N THR A 102 1.70 -6.02 -0.01
CA THR A 102 0.85 -5.19 -0.86
C THR A 102 1.68 -4.42 -1.88
N ILE A 103 1.22 -4.38 -3.14
CA ILE A 103 1.87 -3.63 -4.22
C ILE A 103 0.88 -2.63 -4.81
N ALA A 104 1.22 -1.35 -4.81
CA ALA A 104 0.52 -0.34 -5.58
C ALA A 104 1.01 -0.36 -7.04
N ARG A 105 0.10 -0.66 -7.98
CA ARG A 105 0.32 -0.62 -9.42
C ARG A 105 -0.17 0.72 -9.97
N VAL A 106 0.73 1.65 -10.17
CA VAL A 106 0.40 3.05 -10.47
C VAL A 106 0.55 3.32 -11.97
N GLN A 107 -0.57 3.29 -12.69
CA GLN A 107 -0.61 3.48 -14.15
C GLN A 107 -0.79 4.96 -14.58
N GLY A 108 -0.92 5.89 -13.63
CA GLY A 108 -1.17 7.29 -13.95
C GLY A 108 -1.12 8.19 -12.72
N ASP A 109 -1.65 9.39 -12.85
CA ASP A 109 -1.56 10.43 -11.84
C ASP A 109 -2.16 10.05 -10.48
N VAL A 110 -1.51 10.52 -9.40
CA VAL A 110 -1.88 10.28 -8.00
C VAL A 110 -1.97 11.61 -7.25
N TYR A 111 -3.14 11.96 -6.75
CA TYR A 111 -3.38 13.22 -6.06
C TYR A 111 -3.93 13.03 -4.65
N ALA A 112 -3.53 13.93 -3.77
CA ALA A 112 -4.09 14.09 -2.41
C ALA A 112 -4.20 12.76 -1.65
N GLY A 113 -5.39 12.35 -1.23
CA GLY A 113 -5.63 11.07 -0.57
C GLY A 113 -5.16 9.83 -1.34
N GLY A 114 -5.08 9.90 -2.69
CA GLY A 114 -4.49 8.85 -3.52
C GLY A 114 -3.02 8.59 -3.20
N MET A 115 -2.27 9.64 -2.80
CA MET A 115 -0.89 9.49 -2.30
C MET A 115 -0.84 8.60 -1.05
N GLY A 116 -1.86 8.71 -0.19
CA GLY A 116 -2.00 7.85 0.99
C GLY A 116 -2.20 6.38 0.65
N LEU A 117 -3.02 6.07 -0.38
CA LEU A 117 -3.23 4.70 -0.85
C LEU A 117 -1.92 4.05 -1.32
N VAL A 118 -1.13 4.79 -2.12
CA VAL A 118 0.17 4.32 -2.61
C VAL A 118 1.16 4.14 -1.47
N ALA A 119 1.26 5.13 -0.57
CA ALA A 119 2.19 5.11 0.56
C ALA A 119 1.85 4.07 1.64
N ALA A 120 0.58 3.66 1.75
CA ALA A 120 0.16 2.61 2.68
C ALA A 120 0.47 1.19 2.16
N CYS A 121 0.74 1.02 0.87
CA CYS A 121 1.23 -0.25 0.33
C CYS A 121 2.71 -0.47 0.66
N ASP A 122 3.13 -1.74 0.76
CA ASP A 122 4.54 -2.08 1.03
C ASP A 122 5.47 -1.71 -0.12
N MET A 123 4.98 -1.81 -1.34
CA MET A 123 5.74 -1.51 -2.56
C MET A 123 4.88 -0.72 -3.54
N ALA A 124 5.52 0.10 -4.36
CA ALA A 124 4.86 0.85 -5.42
C ALA A 124 5.69 0.79 -6.71
N VAL A 125 5.03 0.47 -7.81
CA VAL A 125 5.59 0.51 -9.18
C VAL A 125 4.77 1.52 -9.97
N ALA A 126 5.41 2.50 -10.57
CA ALA A 126 4.75 3.55 -11.32
C ALA A 126 5.20 3.59 -12.78
N VAL A 127 4.31 4.06 -13.65
CA VAL A 127 4.71 4.42 -15.02
C VAL A 127 5.52 5.73 -15.02
N ASP A 128 6.41 5.87 -15.98
CA ASP A 128 7.29 7.03 -16.14
C ASP A 128 6.54 8.36 -16.39
N THR A 129 5.31 8.27 -16.88
CA THR A 129 4.43 9.41 -17.14
C THR A 129 3.59 9.83 -15.93
N ALA A 130 3.58 9.05 -14.84
CA ALA A 130 2.80 9.35 -13.65
C ALA A 130 3.24 10.65 -12.96
N GLY A 131 2.28 11.40 -12.49
CA GLY A 131 2.49 12.60 -11.70
C GLY A 131 1.88 12.49 -10.32
N PHE A 132 2.51 13.14 -9.35
CA PHE A 132 2.17 13.06 -7.94
C PHE A 132 1.97 14.46 -7.38
N CYS A 133 0.95 14.65 -6.53
CA CYS A 133 0.68 15.97 -5.96
C CYS A 133 -0.09 15.87 -4.63
N LEU A 134 0.38 16.59 -3.62
CA LEU A 134 -0.30 16.81 -2.35
C LEU A 134 -0.95 18.19 -2.41
N SER A 135 -2.17 18.25 -2.95
CA SER A 135 -2.80 19.52 -3.35
C SER A 135 -3.62 20.21 -2.24
N GLU A 136 -3.70 19.61 -1.06
CA GLU A 136 -4.60 19.99 0.03
C GLU A 136 -4.45 21.46 0.46
N VAL A 137 -3.23 21.96 0.58
CA VAL A 137 -2.99 23.35 1.05
C VAL A 137 -3.52 24.42 0.09
N LYS A 138 -3.70 24.10 -1.20
CA LYS A 138 -4.35 25.00 -2.17
C LYS A 138 -5.84 25.23 -1.87
N LEU A 139 -6.44 24.34 -1.08
CA LEU A 139 -7.83 24.39 -0.66
C LEU A 139 -7.98 24.83 0.81
N GLY A 140 -6.89 25.25 1.48
CA GLY A 140 -6.91 25.53 2.92
C GLY A 140 -7.01 24.28 3.80
N LEU A 141 -6.71 23.12 3.26
CA LEU A 141 -6.69 21.82 3.95
C LEU A 141 -5.25 21.35 4.16
N ILE A 142 -5.10 20.25 4.89
CA ILE A 142 -3.81 19.59 5.11
C ILE A 142 -3.91 18.09 4.85
N PRO A 143 -2.87 17.42 4.36
CA PRO A 143 -2.86 15.97 4.12
C PRO A 143 -2.67 15.17 5.44
N ALA A 144 -3.50 15.45 6.47
CA ALA A 144 -3.26 14.98 7.84
C ALA A 144 -3.33 13.46 7.96
N THR A 145 -4.43 12.83 7.51
CA THR A 145 -4.65 11.39 7.66
C THR A 145 -3.65 10.53 6.90
N ILE A 146 -3.18 11.01 5.75
CA ILE A 146 -2.19 10.31 4.91
C ILE A 146 -0.76 10.55 5.38
N SER A 147 -0.51 11.62 6.15
CA SER A 147 0.85 12.10 6.48
C SER A 147 1.75 11.04 7.14
N PRO A 148 1.27 10.15 8.05
CA PRO A 148 2.13 9.15 8.65
C PRO A 148 2.75 8.20 7.62
N TYR A 149 2.00 7.85 6.59
CA TYR A 149 2.43 6.93 5.53
C TYR A 149 3.29 7.64 4.49
N VAL A 150 2.85 8.80 4.03
CA VAL A 150 3.56 9.58 3.01
C VAL A 150 4.93 10.06 3.52
N ILE A 151 5.01 10.54 4.78
CA ILE A 151 6.28 10.98 5.37
C ILE A 151 7.24 9.79 5.54
N ARG A 152 6.74 8.60 5.93
CA ARG A 152 7.58 7.39 5.98
C ARG A 152 8.12 7.00 4.62
N ALA A 153 7.30 7.12 3.56
CA ALA A 153 7.70 6.76 2.21
C ALA A 153 8.72 7.72 1.60
N MET A 154 8.52 9.06 1.71
CA MET A 154 9.38 10.04 1.02
C MET A 154 10.38 10.77 1.92
N GLY A 155 10.31 10.54 3.23
CA GLY A 155 11.11 11.24 4.23
C GLY A 155 10.61 12.66 4.53
N ALA A 156 10.89 13.14 5.76
CA ALA A 156 10.40 14.44 6.24
C ALA A 156 10.86 15.61 5.38
N ARG A 157 12.10 15.57 4.85
CA ARG A 157 12.63 16.68 4.05
C ARG A 157 11.90 16.87 2.72
N ALA A 158 11.58 15.79 2.01
CA ALA A 158 10.77 15.85 0.80
C ALA A 158 9.31 16.23 1.12
N ALA A 159 8.76 15.67 2.20
CA ALA A 159 7.42 16.01 2.66
C ALA A 159 7.28 17.51 2.97
N HIS A 160 8.25 18.15 3.65
CA HIS A 160 8.24 19.60 3.87
C HIS A 160 8.08 20.38 2.56
N ARG A 161 8.81 20.01 1.52
CA ARG A 161 8.68 20.70 0.22
C ARG A 161 7.28 20.52 -0.35
N TYR A 162 6.87 19.28 -0.59
CA TYR A 162 5.66 18.98 -1.36
C TYR A 162 4.36 19.21 -0.60
N PHE A 163 4.35 19.11 0.72
CA PHE A 163 3.18 19.46 1.54
C PHE A 163 2.93 20.96 1.56
N LEU A 164 3.99 21.78 1.59
CA LEU A 164 3.86 23.23 1.70
C LEU A 164 3.64 23.92 0.34
N THR A 165 4.26 23.42 -0.72
CA THR A 165 4.16 24.02 -2.05
C THR A 165 2.98 23.50 -2.87
N ALA A 166 2.53 22.28 -2.57
CA ALA A 166 1.57 21.56 -3.41
C ALA A 166 1.97 21.52 -4.89
N GLU A 167 3.28 21.55 -5.18
CA GLU A 167 3.77 21.39 -6.54
C GLU A 167 3.63 19.93 -7.00
N ARG A 168 3.37 19.75 -8.29
CA ARG A 168 3.35 18.42 -8.91
C ARG A 168 4.79 17.99 -9.18
N PHE A 169 5.11 16.73 -8.89
CA PHE A 169 6.36 16.10 -9.25
C PHE A 169 6.12 14.84 -10.08
N GLY A 170 7.09 14.48 -10.92
CA GLY A 170 6.99 13.32 -11.81
C GLY A 170 7.53 12.04 -11.19
N ALA A 171 7.40 10.94 -11.93
CA ALA A 171 7.79 9.60 -11.50
C ALA A 171 9.30 9.49 -11.17
N ALA A 172 10.17 10.13 -11.95
CA ALA A 172 11.60 10.14 -11.68
C ALA A 172 11.95 10.78 -10.31
N GLU A 173 11.26 11.87 -9.95
CA GLU A 173 11.41 12.48 -8.63
C GLU A 173 10.80 11.59 -7.53
N ALA A 174 9.64 10.97 -7.79
CA ALA A 174 9.01 10.03 -6.86
C ALA A 174 9.95 8.86 -6.51
N LEU A 175 10.66 8.32 -7.50
CA LEU A 175 11.70 7.30 -7.32
C LEU A 175 12.88 7.84 -6.50
N ARG A 176 13.39 9.03 -6.88
CA ARG A 176 14.55 9.65 -6.22
C ARG A 176 14.33 9.89 -4.72
N ILE A 177 13.11 10.26 -4.33
CA ILE A 177 12.76 10.52 -2.91
C ILE A 177 12.24 9.28 -2.17
N GLY A 178 12.20 8.11 -2.84
CA GLY A 178 11.75 6.85 -2.25
C GLY A 178 10.24 6.68 -2.14
N PHE A 179 9.44 7.57 -2.73
CA PHE A 179 7.98 7.46 -2.70
C PHE A 179 7.46 6.28 -3.51
N VAL A 180 8.12 5.94 -4.62
CA VAL A 180 7.90 4.69 -5.37
C VAL A 180 9.21 3.90 -5.45
N HIS A 181 9.12 2.59 -5.60
CA HIS A 181 10.27 1.69 -5.62
C HIS A 181 10.82 1.48 -7.03
N GLU A 182 9.94 1.52 -8.03
CA GLU A 182 10.28 1.28 -9.43
C GLU A 182 9.51 2.24 -10.34
N VAL A 183 10.18 2.65 -11.42
CA VAL A 183 9.57 3.44 -12.50
C VAL A 183 9.87 2.76 -13.81
N VAL A 184 8.85 2.48 -14.61
CA VAL A 184 8.94 1.74 -15.87
C VAL A 184 8.08 2.38 -16.97
N ALA A 185 8.33 2.05 -18.22
CA ALA A 185 7.43 2.42 -19.31
C ALA A 185 6.04 1.75 -19.13
N ALA A 186 5.01 2.35 -19.69
CA ALA A 186 3.63 1.91 -19.46
C ALA A 186 3.37 0.44 -19.86
N ASP A 187 4.00 -0.02 -20.93
CA ASP A 187 3.93 -1.40 -21.42
C ASP A 187 4.72 -2.42 -20.56
N GLN A 188 5.57 -1.94 -19.65
CA GLN A 188 6.36 -2.76 -18.74
C GLN A 188 5.78 -2.83 -17.32
N LEU A 189 4.71 -2.09 -17.02
CA LEU A 189 4.17 -1.96 -15.68
C LEU A 189 3.73 -3.32 -15.10
N ASP A 190 2.94 -4.08 -15.85
CA ASP A 190 2.47 -5.39 -15.39
C ASP A 190 3.62 -6.39 -15.26
N ALA A 191 4.57 -6.40 -16.19
CA ALA A 191 5.73 -7.28 -16.14
C ALA A 191 6.59 -7.03 -14.87
N LYS A 192 6.79 -5.75 -14.47
CA LYS A 192 7.53 -5.42 -13.25
C LYS A 192 6.75 -5.81 -11.99
N VAL A 193 5.45 -5.60 -11.96
CA VAL A 193 4.60 -6.06 -10.85
C VAL A 193 4.64 -7.59 -10.72
N ASP A 194 4.57 -8.32 -11.85
CA ASP A 194 4.62 -9.78 -11.87
C ASP A 194 5.99 -10.33 -11.41
N GLU A 195 7.09 -9.63 -11.71
CA GLU A 195 8.42 -9.95 -11.18
C GLU A 195 8.44 -9.92 -9.64
N LEU A 196 7.90 -8.86 -9.04
CA LEU A 196 7.80 -8.72 -7.58
C LEU A 196 6.85 -9.79 -6.99
N LEU A 197 5.71 -10.02 -7.62
CA LEU A 197 4.75 -11.03 -7.19
C LEU A 197 5.37 -12.43 -7.22
N LYS A 198 6.15 -12.75 -8.25
CA LYS A 198 6.89 -14.03 -8.35
C LYS A 198 7.87 -14.19 -7.19
N ALA A 199 8.62 -13.13 -6.85
CA ALA A 199 9.53 -13.15 -5.69
C ALA A 199 8.76 -13.41 -4.38
N LEU A 200 7.66 -12.70 -4.14
CA LEU A 200 6.83 -12.85 -2.95
C LEU A 200 6.18 -14.22 -2.84
N THR A 201 5.63 -14.73 -3.95
CA THR A 201 4.91 -16.02 -3.95
C THR A 201 5.84 -17.24 -3.98
N SER A 202 7.12 -17.06 -4.31
CA SER A 202 8.13 -18.13 -4.21
C SER A 202 8.72 -18.28 -2.81
N ALA A 203 8.63 -17.26 -1.95
CA ALA A 203 9.14 -17.30 -0.58
C ALA A 203 8.16 -18.02 0.39
N SER A 204 8.58 -18.34 1.62
CA SER A 204 7.71 -18.91 2.66
C SER A 204 6.60 -17.92 3.05
N PRO A 205 5.30 -18.29 3.01
CA PRO A 205 4.19 -17.39 3.36
C PRO A 205 4.31 -16.81 4.76
N ASN A 206 4.63 -17.64 5.74
CA ASN A 206 4.78 -17.19 7.12
C ASN A 206 6.01 -16.28 7.29
N ALA A 207 7.14 -16.61 6.66
CA ALA A 207 8.34 -15.79 6.76
C ALA A 207 8.11 -14.39 6.13
N VAL A 208 7.46 -14.31 4.98
CA VAL A 208 7.11 -13.01 4.34
C VAL A 208 6.21 -12.17 5.25
N ARG A 209 5.17 -12.77 5.83
CA ARG A 209 4.28 -12.10 6.79
C ARG A 209 5.03 -11.58 8.02
N VAL A 210 5.88 -12.41 8.60
CA VAL A 210 6.68 -12.04 9.79
C VAL A 210 7.73 -10.99 9.44
N CYS A 211 8.37 -11.05 8.26
CA CYS A 211 9.29 -10.02 7.78
C CYS A 211 8.60 -8.66 7.60
N LYS A 212 7.39 -8.62 7.02
CA LYS A 212 6.61 -7.37 6.95
C LYS A 212 6.40 -6.77 8.33
N LYS A 213 5.94 -7.59 9.29
CA LYS A 213 5.77 -7.14 10.67
C LYS A 213 7.10 -6.70 11.30
N LEU A 214 8.20 -7.42 11.07
CA LEU A 214 9.51 -7.09 11.59
C LEU A 214 9.97 -5.69 11.14
N VAL A 215 9.76 -5.34 9.88
CA VAL A 215 10.08 -3.99 9.38
C VAL A 215 9.29 -2.92 10.15
N MET A 216 7.99 -3.14 10.35
CA MET A 216 7.12 -2.21 11.10
C MET A 216 7.54 -2.09 12.58
N ASP A 217 7.95 -3.20 13.19
CA ASP A 217 8.32 -3.25 14.61
C ASP A 217 9.70 -2.64 14.89
N VAL A 218 10.61 -2.62 13.91
CA VAL A 218 12.02 -2.23 14.08
C VAL A 218 12.32 -0.85 13.49
N ALA A 219 11.66 -0.46 12.40
CA ALA A 219 11.93 0.79 11.72
C ALA A 219 11.80 1.99 12.68
N GLU A 220 12.75 2.92 12.58
CA GLU A 220 12.79 4.18 13.35
C GLU A 220 12.89 4.00 14.88
N ARG A 221 13.18 2.80 15.38
CA ARG A 221 13.39 2.55 16.81
C ARG A 221 14.88 2.65 17.17
N GLU A 222 15.14 3.17 18.35
CA GLU A 222 16.48 3.16 18.93
C GLU A 222 16.98 1.72 19.15
N ILE A 223 18.21 1.44 18.73
CA ILE A 223 18.85 0.14 18.97
C ILE A 223 19.30 0.08 20.42
N ASN A 224 18.54 -0.65 21.23
CA ASN A 224 18.80 -0.87 22.66
C ASN A 224 18.64 -2.35 23.03
N GLY A 225 18.94 -2.70 24.29
CA GLY A 225 18.87 -4.08 24.75
C GLY A 225 17.50 -4.75 24.57
N GLY A 226 16.41 -3.98 24.73
CA GLY A 226 15.06 -4.49 24.53
C GLY A 226 14.76 -4.83 23.07
N LEU A 227 15.15 -3.96 22.14
CA LEU A 227 15.00 -4.23 20.70
C LEU A 227 15.86 -5.42 20.26
N ILE A 228 17.12 -5.49 20.73
CA ILE A 228 18.01 -6.64 20.45
C ILE A 228 17.39 -7.93 20.96
N ALA A 229 16.88 -7.97 22.18
CA ALA A 229 16.23 -9.15 22.74
C ALA A 229 15.01 -9.57 21.93
N ALA A 230 14.17 -8.63 21.50
CA ALA A 230 13.00 -8.90 20.66
C ALA A 230 13.39 -9.49 19.28
N THR A 231 14.44 -8.99 18.64
CA THR A 231 14.91 -9.53 17.35
C THR A 231 15.57 -10.91 17.50
N VAL A 232 16.27 -11.16 18.60
CA VAL A 232 16.81 -12.51 18.94
C VAL A 232 15.67 -13.49 19.14
N GLN A 233 14.62 -13.11 19.87
CA GLN A 233 13.44 -13.97 20.04
C GLN A 233 12.77 -14.22 18.70
N GLY A 234 12.55 -13.19 17.87
CA GLY A 234 11.92 -13.32 16.57
C GLY A 234 12.63 -14.31 15.64
N ILE A 235 13.97 -14.27 15.54
CA ILE A 235 14.70 -15.26 14.71
C ILE A 235 14.67 -16.65 15.32
N ALA A 236 14.63 -16.79 16.63
CA ALA A 236 14.51 -18.09 17.29
C ALA A 236 13.14 -18.71 17.00
N ASP A 237 12.06 -17.93 17.10
CA ASP A 237 10.70 -18.38 16.84
C ASP A 237 10.51 -18.82 15.39
N ILE A 238 11.00 -18.03 14.42
CA ILE A 238 10.84 -18.38 13.00
C ILE A 238 11.66 -19.63 12.63
N ARG A 239 12.85 -19.83 13.22
CA ARG A 239 13.67 -21.05 13.04
C ARG A 239 12.98 -22.29 13.62
N ALA A 240 12.26 -22.14 14.73
CA ALA A 240 11.53 -23.22 15.38
C ALA A 240 10.21 -23.56 14.66
N SER A 241 9.69 -22.70 13.80
CA SER A 241 8.45 -22.91 13.07
C SER A 241 8.56 -24.04 12.04
N ASP A 242 7.42 -24.64 11.66
CA ASP A 242 7.38 -25.71 10.66
C ASP A 242 7.90 -25.24 9.29
N GLU A 243 7.50 -24.03 8.84
CA GLU A 243 8.01 -23.46 7.59
C GLU A 243 9.50 -23.13 7.66
N GLY A 244 10.00 -22.65 8.81
CA GLY A 244 11.43 -22.39 9.01
C GLY A 244 12.26 -23.68 8.92
N LYS A 245 11.81 -24.76 9.58
CA LYS A 245 12.45 -26.08 9.49
C LYS A 245 12.39 -26.64 8.09
N GLU A 246 11.21 -26.59 7.45
CA GLU A 246 11.01 -27.05 6.06
C GLU A 246 11.92 -26.30 5.09
N GLY A 247 12.01 -24.96 5.21
CA GLY A 247 12.85 -24.13 4.34
C GLY A 247 14.32 -24.52 4.41
N VAL A 248 14.86 -24.69 5.63
CA VAL A 248 16.24 -25.10 5.84
C VAL A 248 16.48 -26.53 5.32
N GLN A 249 15.58 -27.48 5.63
CA GLN A 249 15.72 -28.88 5.19
C GLN A 249 15.61 -29.02 3.68
N SER A 250 14.68 -28.32 3.03
CA SER A 250 14.52 -28.33 1.58
C SER A 250 15.76 -27.80 0.88
N PHE A 251 16.35 -26.70 1.38
CA PHE A 251 17.58 -26.12 0.86
C PHE A 251 18.76 -27.09 0.97
N LEU A 252 18.99 -27.68 2.16
CA LEU A 252 20.08 -28.63 2.40
C LEU A 252 19.94 -29.89 1.53
N ASN A 253 18.71 -30.35 1.31
CA ASN A 253 18.41 -31.52 0.51
C ASN A 253 18.22 -31.24 -0.99
N LYS A 254 18.47 -29.98 -1.43
CA LYS A 254 18.34 -29.53 -2.84
C LYS A 254 16.98 -29.89 -3.47
N ARG A 255 15.90 -29.81 -2.71
CA ARG A 255 14.52 -30.00 -3.17
C ARG A 255 13.70 -28.73 -3.05
N LYS A 256 12.56 -28.67 -3.71
CA LYS A 256 11.60 -27.58 -3.52
C LYS A 256 10.96 -27.68 -2.13
N PRO A 257 10.70 -26.55 -1.47
CA PRO A 257 9.93 -26.52 -0.24
C PRO A 257 8.43 -26.78 -0.51
N ASN A 258 7.73 -27.26 0.50
CA ASN A 258 6.32 -27.69 0.37
C ASN A 258 5.36 -26.59 -0.05
N TRP A 259 5.68 -25.29 0.22
CA TRP A 259 4.84 -24.16 -0.20
C TRP A 259 4.94 -23.82 -1.71
N LEU A 260 5.76 -24.53 -2.46
CA LEU A 260 5.87 -24.39 -3.92
C LEU A 260 5.14 -25.49 -4.70
N GLY A 261 4.46 -26.39 -4.00
CA GLY A 261 3.70 -27.50 -4.59
C GLY A 261 4.56 -28.69 -4.93
#